data_61fd6af5dff5f3134991c01b18d5e633
#
_entry.id   61fd6af5dff5f3134991c01b18d5e633
#
_cell.length_a   1.000
_cell.length_b   1.000
_cell.length_c   1.000
_cell.angle_alpha   90.00
_cell.angle_beta   90.00
_cell.angle_gamma   90.00
#
_symmetry.space_group_name_H-M   'P 1'
#
loop_
_entity.id
_entity.type
_entity.pdbx_description
1 polymer ?
#
loop_
_entity_poly.entity_id
_entity_poly.type
_entity_poly.pdbx_seq_one_letter_code
_entity_poly.pdbx_strand_id
1 'polypeptide(L)'
;MGPVSAEIEIDVPRERAFAAISDLGRRSSFTDHFLADFRLTRIESSGVGAGARFRVSQPLRSVWEDSAIAAVDAPHRLVEHGRGGRGNRIPTTTAWEVLGGRGSLTRVKVAHWTEPANPVDRALEKLSWAAFWQRRGWRGALRRLRDRLESE
;
A
#
# COMPACT_ATOMS: atom_id res chain seq x y z
N MET A 1 1.70 -3.04 14.82
CA MET A 1 0.49 -3.55 14.13
C MET A 1 0.90 -4.74 13.28
N GLY A 2 0.33 -5.90 13.58
CA GLY A 2 0.54 -7.09 12.75
C GLY A 2 -0.05 -6.92 11.36
N PRO A 3 0.17 -7.87 10.45
CA PRO A 3 -0.27 -7.73 9.06
C PRO A 3 -1.78 -7.55 8.93
N VAL A 4 -2.17 -6.54 8.17
CA VAL A 4 -3.52 -6.39 7.63
C VAL A 4 -3.44 -6.67 6.14
N SER A 5 -4.43 -7.38 5.60
CA SER A 5 -4.40 -7.76 4.20
C SER A 5 -5.75 -7.58 3.54
N ALA A 6 -5.70 -7.39 2.23
CA ALA A 6 -6.87 -7.34 1.38
C ALA A 6 -6.53 -7.99 0.03
N GLU A 7 -7.53 -8.55 -0.64
CA GLU A 7 -7.32 -9.13 -1.96
C GLU A 7 -8.56 -8.91 -2.81
N ILE A 8 -8.36 -8.93 -4.14
CA ILE A 8 -9.42 -8.76 -5.11
C ILE A 8 -9.06 -9.49 -6.41
N GLU A 9 -10.08 -9.94 -7.15
CA GLU A 9 -9.87 -10.45 -8.49
C GLU A 9 -10.23 -9.37 -9.51
N ILE A 10 -9.40 -9.22 -10.54
CA ILE A 10 -9.51 -8.16 -11.55
C ILE A 10 -9.45 -8.81 -12.93
N ASP A 11 -10.33 -8.37 -13.83
CA ASP A 11 -10.39 -8.90 -15.20
C ASP A 11 -9.42 -8.14 -16.12
N VAL A 12 -8.14 -8.30 -15.84
CA VAL A 12 -7.04 -7.79 -16.69
C VAL A 12 -5.87 -8.76 -16.63
N PRO A 13 -4.96 -8.74 -17.60
CA PRO A 13 -3.73 -9.54 -17.53
C PRO A 13 -2.88 -9.16 -16.35
N ARG A 14 -2.13 -10.12 -15.84
CA ARG A 14 -1.24 -9.95 -14.67
C ARG A 14 -0.27 -8.77 -14.86
N GLU A 15 0.28 -8.65 -16.05
CA GLU A 15 1.25 -7.61 -16.40
C GLU A 15 0.65 -6.20 -16.26
N ARG A 16 -0.62 -6.04 -16.64
CA ARG A 16 -1.31 -4.75 -16.50
C ARG A 16 -1.57 -4.42 -15.04
N ALA A 17 -2.00 -5.41 -14.26
CA ALA A 17 -2.23 -5.21 -12.83
C ALA A 17 -0.91 -4.85 -12.13
N PHE A 18 0.15 -5.57 -12.44
CA PHE A 18 1.46 -5.30 -11.85
C PHE A 18 2.02 -3.92 -12.24
N ALA A 19 1.87 -3.54 -13.50
CA ALA A 19 2.31 -2.21 -13.96
C ALA A 19 1.61 -1.09 -13.19
N ALA A 20 0.32 -1.26 -12.91
CA ALA A 20 -0.46 -0.26 -12.16
C ALA A 20 0.01 -0.12 -10.70
N ILE A 21 0.27 -1.25 -10.01
CA ILE A 21 0.68 -1.19 -8.60
C ILE A 21 2.15 -0.79 -8.43
N SER A 22 3.00 -1.08 -9.41
CA SER A 22 4.44 -0.80 -9.32
C SER A 22 4.81 0.63 -9.71
N ASP A 23 3.91 1.37 -10.33
CA ASP A 23 4.12 2.78 -10.66
C ASP A 23 3.55 3.66 -9.54
N LEU A 24 4.44 4.21 -8.70
CA LEU A 24 4.03 5.08 -7.59
C LEU A 24 3.36 6.37 -8.08
N GLY A 25 3.62 6.79 -9.32
CA GLY A 25 2.93 7.94 -9.92
C GLY A 25 1.44 7.71 -10.12
N ARG A 26 1.00 6.46 -10.19
CA ARG A 26 -0.41 6.09 -10.30
C ARG A 26 -1.06 5.77 -8.95
N ARG A 27 -0.27 5.65 -7.89
CA ARG A 27 -0.73 5.15 -6.59
C ARG A 27 -1.89 5.97 -6.03
N SER A 28 -1.79 7.29 -6.04
CA SER A 28 -2.84 8.14 -5.47
C SER A 28 -4.18 8.01 -6.18
N SER A 29 -4.19 7.56 -7.43
CA SER A 29 -5.43 7.39 -8.18
C SER A 29 -6.38 6.37 -7.56
N PHE A 30 -5.87 5.44 -6.75
CA PHE A 30 -6.70 4.44 -6.08
C PHE A 30 -6.53 4.42 -4.55
N THR A 31 -5.62 5.23 -3.99
CA THR A 31 -5.37 5.25 -2.53
C THR A 31 -5.67 6.60 -1.87
N ASP A 32 -6.05 7.62 -2.61
CA ASP A 32 -6.18 8.99 -2.09
C ASP A 32 -7.26 9.16 -1.01
N HIS A 33 -8.15 8.19 -0.84
CA HIS A 33 -9.16 8.22 0.21
C HIS A 33 -8.60 7.95 1.61
N PHE A 34 -7.39 7.41 1.74
CA PHE A 34 -6.76 7.18 3.04
C PHE A 34 -5.26 7.48 3.08
N LEU A 35 -4.59 7.55 1.92
CA LEU A 35 -3.20 8.02 1.82
C LEU A 35 -3.21 9.42 1.21
N ALA A 36 -3.28 10.42 2.10
CA ALA A 36 -3.40 11.80 1.70
C ALA A 36 -2.04 12.44 1.40
N ASP A 37 -2.06 13.52 0.63
CA ASP A 37 -0.86 14.32 0.34
C ASP A 37 0.28 13.47 -0.24
N PHE A 38 -0.08 12.52 -1.10
CA PHE A 38 0.87 11.59 -1.71
C PHE A 38 1.76 12.32 -2.72
N ARG A 39 3.07 12.19 -2.56
CA ARG A 39 4.03 12.78 -3.49
C ARG A 39 5.27 11.88 -3.63
N LEU A 40 5.82 11.88 -4.83
CA LEU A 40 7.05 11.16 -5.09
C LEU A 40 8.24 11.87 -4.42
N THR A 41 9.16 11.08 -3.88
CA THR A 41 10.40 11.60 -3.27
C THR A 41 11.63 11.36 -4.15
N ARG A 42 11.43 10.68 -5.28
CA ARG A 42 12.47 10.41 -6.28
C ARG A 42 11.95 10.76 -7.67
N ILE A 43 12.87 10.91 -8.62
CA ILE A 43 12.52 11.22 -10.01
C ILE A 43 11.80 10.04 -10.66
N GLU A 44 12.35 8.83 -10.46
CA GLU A 44 11.73 7.60 -10.96
C GLU A 44 10.50 7.25 -10.13
N SER A 45 9.42 6.87 -10.81
CA SER A 45 8.17 6.47 -10.16
C SER A 45 8.03 4.94 -10.04
N SER A 46 8.96 4.17 -10.59
CA SER A 46 8.94 2.71 -10.56
C SER A 46 10.34 2.15 -10.38
N GLY A 47 10.42 0.86 -10.04
CA GLY A 47 11.69 0.17 -9.81
C GLY A 47 12.21 0.34 -8.39
N VAL A 48 13.22 -0.45 -8.05
CA VAL A 48 13.86 -0.40 -6.72
C VAL A 48 14.42 1.01 -6.48
N GLY A 49 14.11 1.57 -5.31
CA GLY A 49 14.54 2.91 -4.93
C GLY A 49 13.50 4.00 -5.18
N ALA A 50 12.51 3.77 -6.03
CA ALA A 50 11.40 4.70 -6.19
C ALA A 50 10.69 4.87 -4.84
N GLY A 51 10.36 6.10 -4.47
CA GLY A 51 9.83 6.40 -3.16
C GLY A 51 8.72 7.43 -3.16
N ALA A 52 7.98 7.46 -2.07
CA ALA A 52 6.88 8.39 -1.87
C ALA A 52 6.75 8.76 -0.40
N ARG A 53 6.21 9.94 -0.16
CA ARG A 53 5.81 10.41 1.17
C ARG A 53 4.32 10.68 1.14
N PHE A 54 3.63 10.25 2.16
CA PHE A 54 2.19 10.43 2.28
C PHE A 54 1.75 10.46 3.74
N ARG A 55 0.52 10.92 3.96
CA ARG A 55 -0.10 10.96 5.28
C ARG A 55 -1.19 9.89 5.33
N VAL A 56 -1.03 8.94 6.22
CA VAL A 56 -2.07 7.94 6.50
C VAL A 56 -3.16 8.64 7.30
N SER A 57 -4.28 8.94 6.65
CA SER A 57 -5.37 9.71 7.23
C SER A 57 -6.44 8.77 7.78
N GLN A 58 -6.64 8.82 9.10
CA GLN A 58 -7.62 7.99 9.81
C GLN A 58 -8.43 8.87 10.74
N PRO A 59 -9.68 8.49 11.09
CA PRO A 59 -10.55 9.32 11.92
C PRO A 59 -9.95 9.70 13.28
N LEU A 60 -9.22 8.76 13.92
CA LEU A 60 -8.67 8.97 15.25
C LEU A 60 -7.20 9.38 15.26
N ARG A 61 -6.51 9.24 14.12
CA ARG A 61 -5.08 9.52 14.05
C ARG A 61 -4.62 9.65 12.61
N SER A 62 -3.76 10.64 12.35
CA SER A 62 -3.05 10.76 11.08
C SER A 62 -1.56 10.67 11.33
N VAL A 63 -0.84 9.93 10.50
CA VAL A 63 0.61 9.80 10.59
C VAL A 63 1.25 9.94 9.22
N TRP A 64 2.44 10.54 9.18
CA TRP A 64 3.24 10.59 7.97
C TRP A 64 4.04 9.31 7.80
N GLU A 65 4.25 8.93 6.56
CA GLU A 65 5.08 7.78 6.22
C GLU A 65 5.93 8.10 4.99
N ASP A 66 7.21 7.72 5.06
CA ASP A 66 8.10 7.69 3.90
C ASP A 66 8.31 6.23 3.51
N SER A 67 8.10 5.90 2.25
CA SER A 67 8.21 4.53 1.77
C SER A 67 8.97 4.47 0.46
N ALA A 68 9.69 3.37 0.22
CA ALA A 68 10.40 3.15 -1.02
C ALA A 68 10.27 1.69 -1.45
N ILE A 69 10.30 1.47 -2.78
CA ILE A 69 10.31 0.12 -3.33
C ILE A 69 11.65 -0.53 -2.99
N ALA A 70 11.60 -1.65 -2.27
CA ALA A 70 12.78 -2.38 -1.81
C ALA A 70 13.08 -3.60 -2.68
N ALA A 71 12.05 -4.24 -3.25
CA ALA A 71 12.23 -5.43 -4.08
C ALA A 71 11.13 -5.51 -5.14
N VAL A 72 11.50 -5.93 -6.33
CA VAL A 72 10.59 -6.12 -7.47
C VAL A 72 10.88 -7.48 -8.10
N ASP A 73 9.84 -8.30 -8.22
CA ASP A 73 9.84 -9.55 -8.97
C ASP A 73 8.67 -9.50 -9.95
N ALA A 74 8.88 -8.85 -11.07
CA ALA A 74 7.82 -8.62 -12.06
C ALA A 74 7.44 -9.90 -12.79
N PRO A 75 6.20 -10.15 -13.07
CA PRO A 75 4.99 -9.40 -12.68
C PRO A 75 4.30 -9.99 -11.43
N HIS A 76 5.06 -10.53 -10.47
CA HIS A 76 4.54 -11.34 -9.37
C HIS A 76 4.52 -10.64 -8.02
N ARG A 77 5.53 -9.85 -7.71
CA ARG A 77 5.69 -9.35 -6.36
C ARG A 77 6.38 -7.99 -6.31
N LEU A 78 5.93 -7.15 -5.37
CA LEU A 78 6.51 -5.85 -5.07
C LEU A 78 6.55 -5.70 -3.56
N VAL A 79 7.69 -5.26 -3.01
CA VAL A 79 7.83 -5.01 -1.57
C VAL A 79 8.30 -3.58 -1.37
N GLU A 80 7.62 -2.86 -0.49
CA GLU A 80 7.96 -1.50 -0.10
C GLU A 80 8.32 -1.48 1.37
N HIS A 81 9.44 -0.85 1.71
CA HIS A 81 9.86 -0.61 3.08
C HIS A 81 9.83 0.88 3.37
N GLY A 82 9.39 1.24 4.57
CA GLY A 82 9.29 2.63 4.95
C GLY A 82 9.45 2.86 6.43
N ARG A 83 9.26 4.11 6.81
CA ARG A 83 9.23 4.54 8.19
C ARG A 83 8.12 5.56 8.36
N GLY A 84 7.43 5.48 9.50
CA GLY A 84 6.31 6.37 9.76
C GLY A 84 6.11 6.64 11.24
N GLY A 85 5.00 7.33 11.56
CA GLY A 85 4.64 7.68 12.91
C GLY A 85 5.49 8.80 13.50
N ARG A 86 5.45 8.94 14.82
CA ARG A 86 6.15 10.01 15.53
C ARG A 86 7.66 9.87 15.31
N GLY A 87 8.30 10.98 14.92
CA GLY A 87 9.74 10.99 14.68
C GLY A 87 10.18 10.10 13.53
N ASN A 88 9.26 9.62 12.69
CA ASN A 88 9.55 8.77 11.55
C ASN A 88 10.32 7.49 11.95
N ARG A 89 9.98 6.92 13.10
CA ARG A 89 10.77 5.85 13.74
C ARG A 89 10.17 4.45 13.64
N ILE A 90 8.93 4.34 13.18
CA ILE A 90 8.25 3.04 13.09
C ILE A 90 8.52 2.42 11.73
N PRO A 91 9.23 1.28 11.65
CA PRO A 91 9.40 0.59 10.38
C PRO A 91 8.06 0.10 9.85
N THR A 92 7.85 0.26 8.54
CA THR A 92 6.64 -0.18 7.85
C THR A 92 7.00 -1.07 6.67
N THR A 93 6.12 -2.00 6.32
CA THR A 93 6.26 -2.84 5.14
C THR A 93 4.92 -2.96 4.44
N THR A 94 4.93 -2.83 3.12
CA THR A 94 3.78 -3.12 2.28
C THR A 94 4.22 -4.11 1.20
N ALA A 95 3.57 -5.26 1.16
CA ALA A 95 3.90 -6.32 0.23
C ALA A 95 2.71 -6.56 -0.71
N TRP A 96 3.00 -6.58 -2.01
CA TRP A 96 2.02 -6.83 -3.06
C TRP A 96 2.32 -8.15 -3.74
N GLU A 97 1.28 -8.93 -3.99
CA GLU A 97 1.37 -10.14 -4.80
C GLU A 97 0.34 -10.09 -5.91
N VAL A 98 0.76 -10.50 -7.10
CA VAL A 98 -0.11 -10.59 -8.28
C VAL A 98 -0.11 -12.05 -8.71
N LEU A 99 -1.24 -12.71 -8.53
CA LEU A 99 -1.40 -14.15 -8.67
C LEU A 99 -2.45 -14.46 -9.75
N GLY A 100 -2.46 -15.70 -10.22
CA GLY A 100 -3.57 -16.20 -11.02
C GLY A 100 -4.83 -16.31 -10.18
N GLY A 101 -5.93 -15.76 -10.67
CA GLY A 101 -7.26 -15.89 -10.06
C GLY A 101 -8.06 -17.02 -10.70
N ARG A 102 -9.38 -16.96 -10.56
CA ARG A 102 -10.28 -17.92 -11.21
C ARG A 102 -10.36 -17.63 -12.71
N GLY A 103 -10.18 -18.67 -13.52
CA GLY A 103 -10.24 -18.52 -14.98
C GLY A 103 -9.17 -17.56 -15.49
N SER A 104 -9.59 -16.53 -16.24
CA SER A 104 -8.71 -15.49 -16.79
C SER A 104 -8.48 -14.33 -15.85
N LEU A 105 -9.06 -14.36 -14.64
CA LEU A 105 -8.93 -13.28 -13.67
C LEU A 105 -7.53 -13.25 -13.05
N THR A 106 -7.10 -12.07 -12.65
CA THR A 106 -5.86 -11.85 -11.90
C THR A 106 -6.23 -11.52 -10.46
N ARG A 107 -5.58 -12.16 -9.50
CA ARG A 107 -5.75 -11.86 -8.08
C ARG A 107 -4.64 -10.94 -7.62
N VAL A 108 -5.03 -9.80 -7.05
CA VAL A 108 -4.10 -8.84 -6.45
C VAL A 108 -4.29 -8.89 -4.94
N LYS A 109 -3.20 -9.08 -4.22
CA LYS A 109 -3.19 -9.11 -2.76
C LYS A 109 -2.20 -8.08 -2.22
N VAL A 110 -2.63 -7.34 -1.20
CA VAL A 110 -1.77 -6.41 -0.48
C VAL A 110 -1.76 -6.77 1.00
N ALA A 111 -0.60 -6.71 1.61
CA ALA A 111 -0.43 -6.85 3.06
C ALA A 111 0.43 -5.70 3.57
N HIS A 112 0.04 -5.15 4.71
CA HIS A 112 0.74 -4.02 5.32
C HIS A 112 0.89 -4.26 6.82
N TRP A 113 2.08 -3.96 7.37
CA TRP A 113 2.33 -4.06 8.80
C TRP A 113 3.35 -3.03 9.26
N THR A 114 3.36 -2.80 10.57
CA THR A 114 4.29 -1.90 11.23
C THR A 114 5.01 -2.63 12.35
N GLU A 115 6.20 -2.17 12.71
CA GLU A 115 7.02 -2.80 13.73
C GLU A 115 7.48 -1.79 14.78
N PRO A 116 6.54 -1.21 15.58
CA PRO A 116 6.89 -0.24 16.61
C PRO A 116 7.67 -0.91 17.74
N ALA A 117 8.82 -0.35 18.09
CA ALA A 117 9.62 -0.82 19.23
C ALA A 117 9.17 -0.18 20.53
N ASN A 118 8.57 1.00 20.47
CA ASN A 118 8.19 1.80 21.64
C ASN A 118 6.79 1.39 22.14
N PRO A 119 6.60 1.13 23.44
CA PRO A 119 5.27 0.79 23.97
C PRO A 119 4.22 1.85 23.76
N VAL A 120 4.58 3.14 23.76
CA VAL A 120 3.65 4.24 23.50
C VAL A 120 3.14 4.17 22.05
N ASP A 121 4.03 3.92 21.10
CA ASP A 121 3.64 3.79 19.69
C ASP A 121 2.72 2.59 19.49
N ARG A 122 2.99 1.47 20.14
CA ARG A 122 2.11 0.29 20.10
C ARG A 122 0.73 0.60 20.68
N ALA A 123 0.69 1.32 21.81
CA ALA A 123 -0.57 1.73 22.42
C ALA A 123 -1.37 2.68 21.51
N LEU A 124 -0.69 3.64 20.88
CA LEU A 124 -1.35 4.58 19.95
C LEU A 124 -1.97 3.86 18.76
N GLU A 125 -1.30 2.86 18.21
CA GLU A 125 -1.86 2.06 17.11
C GLU A 125 -3.14 1.33 17.53
N LYS A 126 -3.12 0.70 18.71
CA LYS A 126 -4.29 -0.02 19.23
C LYS A 126 -5.45 0.93 19.56
N LEU A 127 -5.16 2.02 20.26
CA LEU A 127 -6.18 2.99 20.68
C LEU A 127 -6.80 3.74 19.52
N SER A 128 -6.05 3.93 18.42
CA SER A 128 -6.55 4.60 17.22
C SER A 128 -7.23 3.64 16.24
N TRP A 129 -7.30 2.36 16.54
CA TRP A 129 -7.89 1.32 15.67
C TRP A 129 -7.18 1.23 14.31
N ALA A 130 -5.85 1.37 14.33
CA ALA A 130 -5.05 1.43 13.11
C ALA A 130 -5.29 0.24 12.17
N ALA A 131 -5.31 -0.99 12.72
CA ALA A 131 -5.54 -2.18 11.90
C ALA A 131 -6.88 -2.16 11.18
N PHE A 132 -7.94 -1.75 11.87
CA PHE A 132 -9.28 -1.65 11.29
C PHE A 132 -9.31 -0.65 10.13
N TRP A 133 -8.79 0.57 10.36
CA TRP A 133 -8.81 1.63 9.35
C TRP A 133 -7.89 1.33 8.17
N GLN A 134 -6.73 0.72 8.42
CA GLN A 134 -5.82 0.28 7.36
C GLN A 134 -6.48 -0.78 6.48
N ARG A 135 -7.10 -1.78 7.08
CA ARG A 135 -7.80 -2.83 6.32
C ARG A 135 -8.92 -2.24 5.47
N ARG A 136 -9.70 -1.33 6.05
CA ARG A 136 -10.76 -0.65 5.32
C ARG A 136 -10.20 0.15 4.15
N GLY A 137 -9.10 0.87 4.37
CA GLY A 137 -8.43 1.66 3.35
C GLY A 137 -7.94 0.80 2.18
N TRP A 138 -7.23 -0.27 2.48
CA TRP A 138 -6.71 -1.15 1.44
C TRP A 138 -7.80 -1.89 0.66
N ARG A 139 -8.87 -2.30 1.33
CA ARG A 139 -10.02 -2.87 0.62
C ARG A 139 -10.63 -1.88 -0.35
N GLY A 140 -10.80 -0.64 0.07
CA GLY A 140 -11.28 0.43 -0.81
C GLY A 140 -10.33 0.69 -1.97
N ALA A 141 -9.02 0.69 -1.70
CA ALA A 141 -8.01 0.88 -2.72
C ALA A 141 -8.06 -0.19 -3.80
N LEU A 142 -8.19 -1.45 -3.42
CA LEU A 142 -8.27 -2.55 -4.39
C LEU A 142 -9.53 -2.47 -5.24
N ARG A 143 -10.67 -2.08 -4.65
CA ARG A 143 -11.89 -1.87 -5.45
C ARG A 143 -11.73 -0.76 -6.47
N ARG A 144 -11.11 0.35 -6.08
CA ARG A 144 -10.81 1.46 -7.00
C ARG A 144 -9.84 1.05 -8.09
N LEU A 145 -8.82 0.28 -7.73
CA LEU A 145 -7.85 -0.24 -8.70
C LEU A 145 -8.54 -1.11 -9.74
N ARG A 146 -9.40 -2.03 -9.30
CA ARG A 146 -10.19 -2.88 -10.20
C ARG A 146 -11.04 -2.04 -11.13
N ASP A 147 -11.79 -1.09 -10.59
CA ASP A 147 -12.71 -0.28 -11.38
C ASP A 147 -11.97 0.52 -12.45
N ARG A 148 -10.79 1.05 -12.10
CA ARG A 148 -9.96 1.78 -13.06
C ARG A 148 -9.39 0.88 -14.15
N LEU A 149 -8.83 -0.26 -13.77
CA LEU A 149 -8.20 -1.16 -14.73
C LEU A 149 -9.22 -1.79 -15.68
N GLU A 150 -10.40 -2.14 -15.18
CA GLU A 150 -11.45 -2.74 -16.02
C GLU A 150 -12.14 -1.73 -16.92
N SER A 151 -12.03 -0.44 -16.63
CA SER A 151 -12.62 0.63 -17.45
C SER A 151 -11.66 1.22 -18.49
N GLU A 152 -10.39 0.86 -18.45
CA GLU A 152 -9.38 1.32 -19.40
C GLU A 152 -9.51 0.64 -20.78
#